data_df1d49982049d1d807222174b7e58153
#
_entry.id   df1d49982049d1d807222174b7e58153
#
_cell.length_a   1.000
_cell.length_b   1.000
_cell.length_c   1.000
_cell.angle_alpha   90.00
_cell.angle_beta   90.00
_cell.angle_gamma   90.00
#
_symmetry.space_group_name_H-M   'P 1'
#
loop_
_entity.id
_entity.type
_entity.pdbx_description
1 polymer ?
#
loop_
_entity_poly.entity_id
_entity_poly.type
_entity_poly.pdbx_seq_one_letter_code
_entity_poly.pdbx_strand_id
1 'polypeptide(L)'
;MRAGTVAVCCLLCAASGLPAARSSQGDREPHYRNCVRLCERNNCSGAALRAFGKMQPLHMLATGWRCADDCKYNCMWATVGLYIKEGHKVPQFHGKWPFYRFLFFQEPASAAASILNGLANYVMLNRYRAAVPFQSPMYRTCISFAMVTLNAWVWSTVFHTRDTLLTEKMDYFCASSVVLYSIYLCCVRMCLAHSIC
;
A
#
# COMPACT_ATOMS: atom_id res chain seq x y z
N MET A 1 -1.64 17.40 29.45
CA MET A 1 -2.62 16.36 29.05
C MET A 1 -1.88 15.04 28.93
N ARG A 2 -2.35 14.00 29.63
CA ARG A 2 -1.61 12.76 29.88
C ARG A 2 -1.53 11.88 28.62
N ALA A 3 -0.33 11.40 28.31
CA ALA A 3 -0.02 10.48 27.18
C ALA A 3 -0.89 9.20 27.15
N GLY A 4 -1.57 8.87 28.24
CA GLY A 4 -2.45 7.71 28.36
C GLY A 4 -3.74 7.76 27.52
N THR A 5 -4.26 8.94 27.21
CA THR A 5 -5.54 9.07 26.48
C THR A 5 -5.38 8.79 24.97
N VAL A 6 -4.22 9.10 24.40
CA VAL A 6 -3.91 8.82 22.99
C VAL A 6 -3.69 7.32 22.76
N ALA A 7 -3.04 6.63 23.70
CA ALA A 7 -2.80 5.19 23.65
C ALA A 7 -4.12 4.37 23.68
N VAL A 8 -5.12 4.81 24.45
CA VAL A 8 -6.43 4.14 24.56
C VAL A 8 -7.23 4.27 23.26
N CYS A 9 -7.17 5.42 22.56
CA CYS A 9 -7.84 5.60 21.26
C CYS A 9 -7.24 4.69 20.17
N CYS A 10 -5.92 4.50 20.15
CA CYS A 10 -5.25 3.60 19.20
C CYS A 10 -5.60 2.12 19.45
N LEU A 11 -5.79 1.71 20.71
CA LEU A 11 -6.16 0.33 21.06
C LEU A 11 -7.62 0.01 20.72
N LEU A 12 -8.54 0.97 20.80
CA LEU A 12 -9.95 0.77 20.44
C LEU A 12 -10.18 0.63 18.92
N CYS A 13 -9.35 1.26 18.08
CA CYS A 13 -9.39 1.05 16.63
C CYS A 13 -8.84 -0.32 16.20
N ALA A 14 -7.97 -0.93 16.99
CA ALA A 14 -7.42 -2.26 16.68
C ALA A 14 -8.39 -3.42 16.99
N ALA A 15 -9.42 -3.18 17.82
CA ALA A 15 -10.39 -4.19 18.24
C ALA A 15 -11.63 -4.29 17.33
N SER A 16 -11.85 -3.34 16.43
CA SER A 16 -12.88 -3.45 15.40
C SER A 16 -12.41 -4.47 14.35
N GLY A 17 -12.85 -5.72 14.48
CA GLY A 17 -12.63 -6.76 13.49
C GLY A 17 -13.03 -6.26 12.10
N LEU A 18 -12.03 -5.96 11.27
CA LEU A 18 -12.26 -5.63 9.87
C LEU A 18 -13.05 -6.77 9.24
N PRO A 19 -14.18 -6.50 8.58
CA PRO A 19 -14.92 -7.54 7.90
C PRO A 19 -13.99 -8.24 6.93
N ALA A 20 -13.97 -9.57 6.98
CA ALA A 20 -13.21 -10.38 6.03
C ALA A 20 -13.48 -9.84 4.62
N ALA A 21 -12.42 -9.48 3.91
CA ALA A 21 -12.52 -8.89 2.58
C ALA A 21 -13.39 -9.80 1.72
N ARG A 22 -14.57 -9.30 1.31
CA ARG A 22 -15.46 -10.05 0.40
C ARG A 22 -14.68 -10.30 -0.88
N SER A 23 -14.56 -11.56 -1.28
CA SER A 23 -13.92 -11.90 -2.55
C SER A 23 -14.57 -11.12 -3.69
N SER A 24 -13.75 -10.50 -4.53
CA SER A 24 -14.21 -9.72 -5.68
C SER A 24 -14.99 -10.57 -6.67
N GLN A 25 -15.71 -9.94 -7.59
CA GLN A 25 -16.46 -10.65 -8.64
C GLN A 25 -15.54 -11.54 -9.46
N GLY A 26 -14.39 -11.03 -9.91
CA GLY A 26 -13.42 -11.77 -10.70
C GLY A 26 -12.84 -12.98 -9.98
N ASP A 27 -12.65 -12.91 -8.65
CA ASP A 27 -12.15 -14.04 -7.86
C ASP A 27 -13.14 -15.21 -7.81
N ARG A 28 -14.43 -14.95 -8.01
CA ARG A 28 -15.50 -15.95 -8.02
C ARG A 28 -15.77 -16.54 -9.39
N GLU A 29 -15.23 -15.92 -10.46
CA GLU A 29 -15.43 -16.39 -11.83
C GLU A 29 -14.93 -17.82 -12.03
N PRO A 30 -15.78 -18.72 -12.56
CA PRO A 30 -15.40 -20.11 -12.76
C PRO A 30 -14.19 -20.26 -13.68
N HIS A 31 -14.10 -19.44 -14.74
CA HIS A 31 -12.97 -19.43 -15.67
C HIS A 31 -11.67 -19.10 -14.96
N TYR A 32 -11.65 -18.00 -14.19
CA TYR A 32 -10.49 -17.58 -13.42
C TYR A 32 -10.03 -18.68 -12.44
N ARG A 33 -10.97 -19.20 -11.64
CA ARG A 33 -10.67 -20.24 -10.64
C ARG A 33 -10.13 -21.52 -11.24
N ASN A 34 -10.68 -21.93 -12.38
CA ASN A 34 -10.21 -23.14 -13.09
C ASN A 34 -8.82 -22.91 -13.68
N CYS A 35 -8.58 -21.75 -14.31
CA CYS A 35 -7.28 -21.36 -14.83
C CYS A 35 -6.22 -21.38 -13.73
N VAL A 36 -6.46 -20.73 -12.59
CA VAL A 36 -5.50 -20.68 -11.47
C VAL A 36 -5.19 -22.09 -10.98
N ARG A 37 -6.21 -22.93 -10.73
CA ARG A 37 -5.99 -24.32 -10.27
C ARG A 37 -5.15 -25.15 -11.25
N LEU A 38 -5.42 -25.05 -12.55
CA LEU A 38 -4.66 -25.74 -13.57
C LEU A 38 -3.22 -25.23 -13.68
N CYS A 39 -3.06 -23.91 -13.68
CA CYS A 39 -1.73 -23.28 -13.73
C CYS A 39 -0.87 -23.67 -12.52
N GLU A 40 -1.41 -23.58 -11.30
CA GLU A 40 -0.69 -23.95 -10.08
C GLU A 40 -0.32 -25.43 -10.08
N ARG A 41 -1.24 -26.31 -10.49
CA ARG A 41 -0.97 -27.74 -10.57
C ARG A 41 0.13 -28.09 -11.56
N ASN A 42 0.12 -27.43 -12.74
CA ASN A 42 1.04 -27.76 -13.82
C ASN A 42 2.39 -27.09 -13.66
N ASN A 43 2.43 -25.85 -13.15
CA ASN A 43 3.65 -25.02 -13.17
C ASN A 43 4.28 -24.83 -11.78
N CYS A 44 3.53 -25.00 -10.69
CA CYS A 44 3.99 -24.68 -9.36
C CYS A 44 4.28 -25.92 -8.49
N SER A 45 4.60 -27.06 -9.12
CA SER A 45 4.95 -28.31 -8.43
C SER A 45 6.19 -28.97 -9.06
N GLY A 46 6.90 -29.76 -8.29
CA GLY A 46 7.97 -30.64 -8.73
C GLY A 46 9.06 -29.96 -9.58
N ALA A 47 9.33 -30.50 -10.76
CA ALA A 47 10.35 -30.01 -11.69
C ALA A 47 9.99 -28.64 -12.30
N ALA A 48 8.71 -28.40 -12.56
CA ALA A 48 8.21 -27.14 -13.13
C ALA A 48 8.46 -25.97 -12.19
N LEU A 49 8.21 -26.14 -10.88
CA LEU A 49 8.51 -25.10 -9.88
C LEU A 49 10.02 -24.78 -9.83
N ARG A 50 10.89 -25.80 -9.92
CA ARG A 50 12.33 -25.58 -9.96
C ARG A 50 12.77 -24.84 -11.22
N ALA A 51 12.16 -25.14 -12.36
CA ALA A 51 12.41 -24.42 -13.61
C ALA A 51 11.96 -22.97 -13.52
N PHE A 52 10.77 -22.72 -12.99
CA PHE A 52 10.27 -21.36 -12.73
C PHE A 52 11.25 -20.55 -11.88
N GLY A 53 11.73 -21.10 -10.74
CA GLY A 53 12.68 -20.41 -9.87
C GLY A 53 14.03 -20.08 -10.55
N LYS A 54 14.50 -20.91 -11.49
CA LYS A 54 15.71 -20.63 -12.29
C LYS A 54 15.52 -19.53 -13.33
N MET A 55 14.33 -19.42 -13.89
CA MET A 55 14.00 -18.46 -14.95
C MET A 55 13.49 -17.13 -14.41
N GLN A 56 13.16 -17.07 -13.11
CA GLN A 56 12.58 -15.88 -12.51
C GLN A 56 13.63 -14.74 -12.45
N PRO A 57 13.29 -13.53 -12.96
CA PRO A 57 14.17 -12.38 -12.87
C PRO A 57 14.48 -11.99 -11.42
N LEU A 58 15.72 -11.52 -11.16
CA LEU A 58 16.18 -11.15 -9.81
C LEU A 58 15.26 -10.14 -9.09
N HIS A 59 14.72 -9.17 -9.82
CA HIS A 59 13.81 -8.18 -9.25
C HIS A 59 12.48 -8.78 -8.77
N MET A 60 11.97 -9.81 -9.44
CA MET A 60 10.79 -10.55 -9.02
C MET A 60 11.07 -11.43 -7.79
N LEU A 61 12.26 -12.04 -7.76
CA LEU A 61 12.72 -12.82 -6.60
C LEU A 61 12.87 -11.92 -5.36
N ALA A 62 13.51 -10.76 -5.52
CA ALA A 62 13.72 -9.79 -4.44
C ALA A 62 12.42 -9.25 -3.85
N THR A 63 11.35 -9.15 -4.64
CA THR A 63 10.02 -8.71 -4.19
C THR A 63 9.12 -9.86 -3.74
N GLY A 64 9.67 -11.09 -3.66
CA GLY A 64 8.95 -12.26 -3.14
C GLY A 64 7.81 -12.77 -4.02
N TRP A 65 7.88 -12.55 -5.35
CA TRP A 65 6.92 -13.12 -6.28
C TRP A 65 7.05 -14.64 -6.35
N ARG A 66 5.93 -15.33 -6.16
CA ARG A 66 5.85 -16.79 -6.20
C ARG A 66 5.19 -17.26 -7.49
N CYS A 67 5.42 -18.52 -7.86
CA CYS A 67 4.75 -19.16 -8.99
C CYS A 67 3.21 -19.03 -8.94
N ALA A 68 2.60 -19.20 -7.76
CA ALA A 68 1.16 -19.03 -7.58
C ALA A 68 0.70 -17.59 -7.89
N ASP A 69 1.50 -16.58 -7.54
CA ASP A 69 1.17 -15.17 -7.83
C ASP A 69 1.23 -14.90 -9.34
N ASP A 70 2.18 -15.53 -10.03
CA ASP A 70 2.28 -15.42 -11.50
C ASP A 70 1.10 -16.12 -12.20
N CYS A 71 0.69 -17.30 -11.71
CA CYS A 71 -0.54 -17.97 -12.17
C CYS A 71 -1.78 -17.08 -12.00
N LYS A 72 -1.95 -16.47 -10.84
CA LYS A 72 -3.07 -15.56 -10.57
C LYS A 72 -3.07 -14.37 -11.53
N TYR A 73 -1.92 -13.77 -11.76
CA TYR A 73 -1.78 -12.63 -12.67
C TYR A 73 -2.11 -13.01 -14.12
N ASN A 74 -1.57 -14.11 -14.63
CA ASN A 74 -1.80 -14.56 -15.99
C ASN A 74 -3.27 -14.97 -16.21
N CYS A 75 -3.86 -15.69 -15.25
CA CYS A 75 -5.26 -16.09 -15.31
C CYS A 75 -6.23 -14.90 -15.18
N MET A 76 -5.87 -13.87 -14.41
CA MET A 76 -6.61 -12.62 -14.36
C MET A 76 -6.69 -11.99 -15.75
N TRP A 77 -5.57 -11.85 -16.45
CA TRP A 77 -5.55 -11.27 -17.81
C TRP A 77 -6.25 -12.14 -18.85
N ALA A 78 -6.16 -13.46 -18.73
CA ALA A 78 -6.93 -14.37 -19.58
C ALA A 78 -8.44 -14.15 -19.40
N THR A 79 -8.90 -14.02 -18.16
CA THR A 79 -10.32 -13.74 -17.84
C THR A 79 -10.74 -12.36 -18.32
N VAL A 80 -9.91 -11.33 -18.12
CA VAL A 80 -10.16 -9.97 -18.64
C VAL A 80 -10.34 -9.99 -20.15
N GLY A 81 -9.48 -10.73 -20.88
CA GLY A 81 -9.58 -10.87 -22.32
C GLY A 81 -10.92 -11.48 -22.79
N LEU A 82 -11.48 -12.43 -22.04
CA LEU A 82 -12.82 -12.97 -22.34
C LEU A 82 -13.91 -11.92 -22.12
N TYR A 83 -13.90 -11.22 -21.01
CA TYR A 83 -14.86 -10.15 -20.70
C TYR A 83 -14.88 -9.05 -21.76
N ILE A 84 -13.70 -8.63 -22.23
CA ILE A 84 -13.60 -7.64 -23.31
C ILE A 84 -14.18 -8.17 -24.63
N LYS A 85 -13.89 -9.44 -24.97
CA LYS A 85 -14.42 -10.06 -26.21
C LYS A 85 -15.94 -10.18 -26.20
N GLU A 86 -16.53 -10.44 -25.03
CA GLU A 86 -17.97 -10.59 -24.85
C GLU A 86 -18.68 -9.24 -24.61
N GLY A 87 -17.95 -8.13 -24.59
CA GLY A 87 -18.51 -6.80 -24.35
C GLY A 87 -18.96 -6.54 -22.91
N HIS A 88 -18.49 -7.34 -21.96
CA HIS A 88 -18.81 -7.18 -20.55
C HIS A 88 -17.86 -6.21 -19.85
N LYS A 89 -18.34 -5.63 -18.74
CA LYS A 89 -17.49 -4.81 -17.87
C LYS A 89 -16.45 -5.70 -17.17
N VAL A 90 -15.18 -5.28 -17.24
CA VAL A 90 -14.08 -5.97 -16.57
C VAL A 90 -14.32 -5.99 -15.06
N PRO A 91 -14.26 -7.16 -14.40
CA PRO A 91 -14.45 -7.27 -12.95
C PRO A 91 -13.19 -6.92 -12.18
N GLN A 92 -13.35 -6.64 -10.88
CA GLN A 92 -12.23 -6.54 -9.95
C GLN A 92 -11.75 -7.92 -9.53
N PHE A 93 -10.43 -8.04 -9.30
CA PHE A 93 -9.76 -9.22 -8.75
C PHE A 93 -9.03 -8.80 -7.46
N HIS A 94 -9.15 -9.59 -6.40
CA HIS A 94 -8.54 -9.31 -5.10
C HIS A 94 -8.79 -7.89 -4.58
N GLY A 95 -10.01 -7.36 -4.83
CA GLY A 95 -10.41 -6.01 -4.42
C GLY A 95 -9.90 -4.88 -5.31
N LYS A 96 -9.17 -5.19 -6.38
CA LYS A 96 -8.53 -4.20 -7.25
C LYS A 96 -8.91 -4.39 -8.72
N TRP A 97 -8.79 -3.30 -9.48
CA TRP A 97 -8.85 -3.37 -10.95
C TRP A 97 -7.60 -4.05 -11.50
N PRO A 98 -7.70 -4.74 -12.65
CA PRO A 98 -6.54 -5.34 -13.31
C PRO A 98 -5.54 -4.28 -13.76
N PHE A 99 -4.31 -4.34 -13.27
CA PHE A 99 -3.21 -3.46 -13.68
C PHE A 99 -2.11 -4.26 -14.36
N TYR A 100 -1.48 -3.65 -15.38
CA TYR A 100 -0.26 -4.19 -15.95
C TYR A 100 0.91 -3.97 -14.99
N ARG A 101 1.62 -5.05 -14.67
CA ARG A 101 2.89 -4.96 -13.95
C ARG A 101 3.94 -4.29 -14.84
N PHE A 102 4.76 -3.46 -14.23
CA PHE A 102 5.96 -2.93 -14.85
C PHE A 102 7.17 -3.31 -14.01
N LEU A 103 8.04 -4.16 -14.54
CA LEU A 103 9.15 -4.77 -13.80
C LEU A 103 8.63 -5.49 -12.53
N PHE A 104 9.01 -5.00 -11.36
CA PHE A 104 8.58 -5.50 -10.05
C PHE A 104 7.41 -4.72 -9.44
N PHE A 105 7.00 -3.61 -10.05
CA PHE A 105 5.87 -2.81 -9.57
C PHE A 105 4.55 -3.48 -9.94
N GLN A 106 3.75 -3.80 -8.93
CA GLN A 106 2.42 -4.35 -9.13
C GLN A 106 1.44 -3.29 -9.64
N GLU A 107 1.54 -2.08 -9.09
CA GLU A 107 0.74 -0.91 -9.46
C GLU A 107 1.69 0.26 -9.79
N PRO A 108 2.26 0.30 -10.99
CA PRO A 108 3.34 1.24 -11.31
C PRO A 108 2.94 2.71 -11.20
N ALA A 109 1.73 3.08 -11.59
CA ALA A 109 1.25 4.45 -11.50
C ALA A 109 1.12 4.91 -10.03
N SER A 110 0.55 4.06 -9.17
CA SER A 110 0.40 4.35 -7.74
C SER A 110 1.74 4.40 -7.03
N ALA A 111 2.66 3.49 -7.37
CA ALA A 111 4.03 3.49 -6.83
C ALA A 111 4.78 4.77 -7.21
N ALA A 112 4.70 5.19 -8.49
CA ALA A 112 5.30 6.43 -8.95
C ALA A 112 4.71 7.65 -8.24
N ALA A 113 3.39 7.71 -8.08
CA ALA A 113 2.73 8.80 -7.33
C ALA A 113 3.20 8.85 -5.87
N SER A 114 3.33 7.70 -5.19
CA SER A 114 3.82 7.62 -3.81
C SER A 114 5.27 8.10 -3.68
N ILE A 115 6.15 7.70 -4.62
CA ILE A 115 7.54 8.18 -4.67
C ILE A 115 7.59 9.70 -4.86
N LEU A 116 6.83 10.24 -5.81
CA LEU A 116 6.82 11.69 -6.09
C LEU A 116 6.29 12.48 -4.90
N ASN A 117 5.25 12.02 -4.23
CA ASN A 117 4.75 12.65 -3.01
C ASN A 117 5.77 12.57 -1.87
N GLY A 118 6.45 11.43 -1.71
CA GLY A 118 7.56 11.29 -0.75
C GLY A 118 8.68 12.28 -1.02
N LEU A 119 9.12 12.42 -2.28
CA LEU A 119 10.13 13.39 -2.69
C LEU A 119 9.69 14.82 -2.44
N ALA A 120 8.46 15.20 -2.77
CA ALA A 120 7.91 16.53 -2.51
C ALA A 120 7.93 16.84 -1.01
N ASN A 121 7.48 15.90 -0.16
CA ASN A 121 7.54 16.05 1.30
C ASN A 121 8.97 16.18 1.81
N TYR A 122 9.92 15.41 1.28
CA TYR A 122 11.34 15.51 1.64
C TYR A 122 11.93 16.87 1.28
N VAL A 123 11.66 17.40 0.08
CA VAL A 123 12.09 18.72 -0.35
C VAL A 123 11.50 19.79 0.55
N MET A 124 10.21 19.72 0.86
CA MET A 124 9.53 20.65 1.76
C MET A 124 10.08 20.61 3.18
N LEU A 125 10.40 19.43 3.70
CA LEU A 125 11.04 19.25 5.00
C LEU A 125 12.40 19.98 5.05
N ASN A 126 13.24 19.81 4.03
CA ASN A 126 14.54 20.47 3.97
C ASN A 126 14.41 22.00 3.88
N ARG A 127 13.47 22.49 3.07
CA ARG A 127 13.18 23.92 2.99
C ARG A 127 12.69 24.49 4.32
N TYR A 128 11.79 23.77 5.00
CA TYR A 128 11.29 24.15 6.32
C TYR A 128 12.42 24.24 7.36
N ARG A 129 13.30 23.23 7.38
CA ARG A 129 14.47 23.20 8.29
C ARG A 129 15.45 24.36 8.05
N ALA A 130 15.59 24.80 6.81
CA ALA A 130 16.44 25.93 6.45
C ALA A 130 15.81 27.29 6.78
N ALA A 131 14.48 27.39 6.69
CA ALA A 131 13.77 28.67 6.83
C ALA A 131 13.30 28.98 8.26
N VAL A 132 13.04 27.95 9.08
CA VAL A 132 12.42 28.10 10.41
C VAL A 132 13.45 27.85 11.51
N PRO A 133 13.62 28.80 12.45
CA PRO A 133 14.52 28.63 13.59
C PRO A 133 14.11 27.46 14.48
N PHE A 134 15.10 26.72 14.98
CA PHE A 134 14.86 25.54 15.84
C PHE A 134 14.07 25.89 17.14
N GLN A 135 14.19 27.11 17.63
CA GLN A 135 13.50 27.61 18.84
C GLN A 135 12.01 27.93 18.60
N SER A 136 11.56 27.91 17.35
CA SER A 136 10.16 28.16 17.03
C SER A 136 9.23 27.18 17.74
N PRO A 137 8.12 27.62 18.38
CA PRO A 137 7.25 26.78 19.21
C PRO A 137 6.71 25.52 18.50
N MET A 138 6.50 25.63 17.18
CA MET A 138 5.94 24.53 16.37
C MET A 138 7.00 23.72 15.62
N TYR A 139 8.29 24.09 15.70
CA TYR A 139 9.34 23.48 14.89
C TYR A 139 9.37 21.96 15.03
N ARG A 140 9.49 21.45 16.26
CA ARG A 140 9.58 20.02 16.54
C ARG A 140 8.33 19.27 16.07
N THR A 141 7.16 19.83 16.33
CA THR A 141 5.87 19.21 15.93
C THR A 141 5.76 19.11 14.41
N CYS A 142 6.15 20.15 13.67
CA CYS A 142 6.14 20.13 12.21
C CYS A 142 7.17 19.14 11.64
N ILE A 143 8.38 19.07 12.21
CA ILE A 143 9.38 18.07 11.79
C ILE A 143 8.89 16.65 12.04
N SER A 144 8.30 16.36 13.21
CA SER A 144 7.75 15.04 13.53
C SER A 144 6.60 14.67 12.59
N PHE A 145 5.73 15.63 12.26
CA PHE A 145 4.68 15.42 11.27
C PHE A 145 5.24 15.06 9.90
N ALA A 146 6.26 15.80 9.43
CA ALA A 146 6.91 15.51 8.15
C ALA A 146 7.56 14.12 8.14
N MET A 147 8.16 13.67 9.25
CA MET A 147 8.75 12.33 9.35
C MET A 147 7.68 11.23 9.32
N VAL A 148 6.55 11.42 10.01
CA VAL A 148 5.40 10.50 9.96
C VAL A 148 4.84 10.40 8.53
N THR A 149 4.74 11.55 7.84
CA THR A 149 4.25 11.60 6.44
C THR A 149 5.24 10.92 5.48
N LEU A 150 6.54 11.14 5.62
CA LEU A 150 7.56 10.46 4.82
C LEU A 150 7.51 8.94 5.03
N ASN A 151 7.36 8.47 6.27
CA ASN A 151 7.20 7.05 6.56
C ASN A 151 5.95 6.47 5.88
N ALA A 152 4.84 7.20 5.85
CA ALA A 152 3.63 6.76 5.15
C ALA A 152 3.87 6.62 3.64
N TRP A 153 4.57 7.56 3.00
CA TRP A 153 4.89 7.47 1.57
C TRP A 153 5.84 6.31 1.25
N VAL A 154 6.78 5.99 2.15
CA VAL A 154 7.63 4.81 2.00
C VAL A 154 6.78 3.53 2.02
N TRP A 155 5.91 3.35 3.01
CA TRP A 155 5.06 2.15 3.09
C TRP A 155 4.05 2.07 1.96
N SER A 156 3.51 3.21 1.51
CA SER A 156 2.65 3.26 0.33
C SER A 156 3.40 2.81 -0.93
N THR A 157 4.65 3.26 -1.12
CA THR A 157 5.49 2.79 -2.22
C THR A 157 5.74 1.29 -2.16
N VAL A 158 6.06 0.76 -0.97
CA VAL A 158 6.29 -0.68 -0.75
C VAL A 158 5.02 -1.48 -1.05
N PHE A 159 3.86 -1.03 -0.59
CA PHE A 159 2.58 -1.68 -0.83
C PHE A 159 2.23 -1.72 -2.33
N HIS A 160 2.34 -0.61 -3.05
CA HIS A 160 2.08 -0.55 -4.49
C HIS A 160 3.15 -1.26 -5.34
N THR A 161 4.33 -1.48 -4.77
CA THR A 161 5.35 -2.34 -5.38
C THR A 161 4.97 -3.80 -5.25
N ARG A 162 4.58 -4.22 -4.06
CA ARG A 162 4.20 -5.60 -3.75
C ARG A 162 3.09 -5.64 -2.71
N ASP A 163 1.90 -5.98 -3.16
CA ASP A 163 0.74 -6.16 -2.30
C ASP A 163 0.82 -7.49 -1.55
N THR A 164 0.94 -7.41 -0.24
CA THR A 164 0.87 -8.51 0.71
C THR A 164 0.06 -8.07 1.92
N LEU A 165 -0.45 -9.01 2.71
CA LEU A 165 -1.19 -8.67 3.95
C LEU A 165 -0.39 -7.77 4.91
N LEU A 166 0.93 -7.90 4.93
CA LEU A 166 1.79 -7.06 5.77
C LEU A 166 1.91 -5.65 5.20
N THR A 167 2.24 -5.52 3.90
CA THR A 167 2.43 -4.22 3.26
C THR A 167 1.14 -3.42 3.22
N GLU A 168 -0.01 -4.06 2.99
CA GLU A 168 -1.33 -3.46 3.06
C GLU A 168 -1.63 -2.89 4.45
N LYS A 169 -1.42 -3.69 5.51
CA LYS A 169 -1.64 -3.24 6.90
C LYS A 169 -0.71 -2.08 7.27
N MET A 170 0.56 -2.13 6.84
CA MET A 170 1.52 -1.06 7.13
C MET A 170 1.17 0.23 6.42
N ASP A 171 0.72 0.18 5.16
CA ASP A 171 0.27 1.34 4.41
C ASP A 171 -0.93 2.01 5.10
N TYR A 172 -1.98 1.26 5.42
CA TYR A 172 -3.17 1.78 6.11
C TYR A 172 -2.86 2.31 7.52
N PHE A 173 -2.01 1.62 8.28
CA PHE A 173 -1.60 2.07 9.60
C PHE A 173 -0.82 3.39 9.53
N CYS A 174 0.12 3.51 8.61
CA CYS A 174 0.90 4.72 8.44
C CYS A 174 0.05 5.88 7.91
N ALA A 175 -0.87 5.63 6.97
CA ALA A 175 -1.82 6.65 6.48
C ALA A 175 -2.73 7.15 7.62
N SER A 176 -3.26 6.25 8.44
CA SER A 176 -4.06 6.61 9.63
C SER A 176 -3.25 7.44 10.64
N SER A 177 -1.97 7.12 10.82
CA SER A 177 -1.07 7.87 11.68
C SER A 177 -0.85 9.30 11.20
N VAL A 178 -0.77 9.53 9.88
CA VAL A 178 -0.70 10.88 9.30
C VAL A 178 -1.96 11.69 9.62
N VAL A 179 -3.14 11.08 9.45
CA VAL A 179 -4.42 11.74 9.78
C VAL A 179 -4.50 12.12 11.25
N LEU A 180 -4.20 11.18 12.14
CA LEU A 180 -4.22 11.44 13.60
C LEU A 180 -3.20 12.51 13.99
N TYR A 181 -2.01 12.48 13.41
CA TYR A 181 -0.99 13.49 13.70
C TYR A 181 -1.39 14.87 13.13
N SER A 182 -2.06 14.94 11.99
CA SER A 182 -2.55 16.20 11.43
C SER A 182 -3.59 16.85 12.35
N ILE A 183 -4.50 16.06 12.93
CA ILE A 183 -5.47 16.54 13.94
C ILE A 183 -4.72 17.07 15.17
N TYR A 184 -3.75 16.33 15.69
CA TYR A 184 -2.92 16.77 16.80
C TYR A 184 -2.21 18.09 16.49
N LEU A 185 -1.62 18.22 15.31
CA LEU A 185 -0.95 19.46 14.85
C LEU A 185 -1.90 20.65 14.85
N CYS A 186 -3.12 20.45 14.33
CA CYS A 186 -4.14 21.51 14.31
C CYS A 186 -4.56 21.91 15.74
N CYS A 187 -4.77 20.96 16.63
CA CYS A 187 -5.13 21.24 18.03
C CYS A 187 -4.03 22.02 18.75
N VAL A 188 -2.76 21.62 18.60
CA VAL A 188 -1.63 22.34 19.22
C VAL A 188 -1.53 23.76 18.69
N ARG A 189 -1.71 23.95 17.37
CA ARG A 189 -1.69 25.28 16.75
C ARG A 189 -2.79 26.19 17.28
N MET A 190 -4.01 25.68 17.42
CA MET A 190 -5.14 26.44 17.99
C MET A 190 -4.89 26.83 19.45
N CYS A 191 -4.38 25.89 20.27
CA CYS A 191 -4.07 26.17 21.67
C CYS A 191 -2.97 27.24 21.82
N LEU A 192 -1.93 27.18 20.98
CA LEU A 192 -0.88 28.21 20.99
C LEU A 192 -1.43 29.58 20.56
N ALA A 193 -2.26 29.64 19.53
CA ALA A 193 -2.89 30.88 19.09
C ALA A 193 -3.76 31.52 20.19
N HIS A 194 -4.51 30.69 20.94
CA HIS A 194 -5.37 31.18 22.03
C HIS A 194 -4.57 31.62 23.27
N SER A 195 -3.36 31.08 23.47
CA SER A 195 -2.48 31.48 24.60
C SER A 195 -1.73 32.79 24.35
N ILE A 196 -1.78 33.34 23.14
CA ILE A 196 -1.10 34.58 22.74
C ILE A 196 -2.09 35.78 22.72
N CYS A 197 -3.40 35.49 22.70
CA CYS A 197 -4.47 36.48 22.87
C CYS A 197 -4.83 36.68 24.35
#